data_91b5e19e011ed19d72eac1f582e87e86
#
_entry.id   91b5e19e011ed19d72eac1f582e87e86
#
_cell.length_a   1.000
_cell.length_b   1.000
_cell.length_c   1.000
_cell.angle_alpha   90.00
_cell.angle_beta   90.00
_cell.angle_gamma   90.00
#
_symmetry.space_group_name_H-M   'P 1'
#
loop_
_entity.id
_entity.type
_entity.pdbx_description
1 polymer ?
#
loop_
_entity_poly.entity_id
_entity_poly.type
_entity_poly.pdbx_seq_one_letter_code
_entity_poly.pdbx_strand_id
1 'polypeptide(L)'
;MRVPRTFAFLDLSGFTNYTAAFGDDAAGNLLSAFRTIAREVASERGVRIAKWLGDGCMIVAVDQTSCVAFVMDLESRAADVCAPLTLRAGLATGYALLFEGDDYIGSAVNMAARLCDAADRQSVLIPTMGLERLPEGVSAKAHDPVELAGFPGAIEVYELTGTPRPADFNDTGELWTRTPFI
;
A
#
# COMPACT_ATOMS: atom_id res chain seq x y z
N MET A 1 -7.31 20.12 9.79
CA MET A 1 -6.00 20.44 9.17
C MET A 1 -5.82 19.55 7.94
N ARG A 2 -5.37 20.12 6.81
CA ARG A 2 -5.05 19.34 5.61
C ARG A 2 -3.55 19.02 5.57
N VAL A 3 -3.22 17.78 5.31
CA VAL A 3 -1.84 17.30 5.26
C VAL A 3 -1.58 16.53 3.96
N PRO A 4 -0.43 16.71 3.31
CA PRO A 4 -0.03 15.87 2.18
C PRO A 4 0.37 14.49 2.71
N ARG A 5 -0.18 13.44 2.12
CA ARG A 5 0.11 12.04 2.46
C ARG A 5 0.01 11.16 1.22
N THR A 6 0.66 10.03 1.28
CA THR A 6 0.43 8.93 0.35
C THR A 6 -0.41 7.87 1.05
N PHE A 7 -1.44 7.42 0.35
CA PHE A 7 -2.36 6.39 0.79
C PHE A 7 -2.20 5.15 -0.09
N ALA A 8 -2.28 3.99 0.53
CA ALA A 8 -2.43 2.73 -0.19
C ALA A 8 -3.58 1.93 0.42
N PHE A 9 -4.37 1.31 -0.44
CA PHE A 9 -5.31 0.27 -0.09
C PHE A 9 -4.80 -1.05 -0.66
N LEU A 10 -4.84 -2.09 0.14
CA LEU A 10 -4.38 -3.42 -0.20
C LEU A 10 -5.45 -4.43 0.17
N ASP A 11 -5.56 -5.49 -0.64
CA ASP A 11 -6.60 -6.51 -0.50
C ASP A 11 -6.08 -7.87 -0.98
N LEU A 12 -6.47 -8.95 -0.31
CA LEU A 12 -6.12 -10.33 -0.70
C LEU A 12 -7.10 -10.85 -1.73
N SER A 13 -6.65 -10.93 -2.99
CA SER A 13 -7.48 -11.41 -4.09
C SER A 13 -7.89 -12.86 -3.92
N GLY A 14 -9.20 -13.10 -3.86
CA GLY A 14 -9.76 -14.45 -3.76
C GLY A 14 -10.04 -14.92 -2.33
N PHE A 15 -9.93 -14.07 -1.32
CA PHE A 15 -10.15 -14.43 0.09
C PHE A 15 -11.54 -15.03 0.36
N THR A 16 -12.60 -14.45 -0.21
CA THR A 16 -13.98 -15.00 -0.08
C THR A 16 -14.09 -16.44 -0.60
N ASN A 17 -13.49 -16.72 -1.76
CA ASN A 17 -13.48 -18.07 -2.34
C ASN A 17 -12.63 -19.02 -1.48
N TYR A 18 -11.53 -18.54 -0.95
CA TYR A 18 -10.66 -19.31 -0.04
C TYR A 18 -11.44 -19.71 1.22
N THR A 19 -12.12 -18.75 1.86
CA THR A 19 -12.95 -19.01 3.05
C THR A 19 -14.05 -20.03 2.76
N ALA A 20 -14.73 -19.90 1.64
CA ALA A 20 -15.77 -20.85 1.23
C ALA A 20 -15.23 -22.28 0.98
N ALA A 21 -13.99 -22.40 0.48
CA ALA A 21 -13.37 -23.68 0.17
C ALA A 21 -12.72 -24.37 1.39
N PHE A 22 -12.09 -23.60 2.28
CA PHE A 22 -11.24 -24.11 3.36
C PHE A 22 -11.78 -23.84 4.77
N GLY A 23 -12.84 -23.06 4.88
CA GLY A 23 -13.50 -22.71 6.15
C GLY A 23 -12.88 -21.53 6.90
N ASP A 24 -13.61 -21.09 7.94
CA ASP A 24 -13.27 -19.88 8.71
C ASP A 24 -11.97 -20.00 9.49
N ASP A 25 -11.64 -21.19 10.02
CA ASP A 25 -10.40 -21.41 10.77
C ASP A 25 -9.15 -21.24 9.88
N ALA A 26 -9.19 -21.81 8.66
CA ALA A 26 -8.10 -21.67 7.71
C ALA A 26 -7.96 -20.21 7.24
N ALA A 27 -9.08 -19.54 6.97
CA ALA A 27 -9.12 -18.13 6.60
C ALA A 27 -8.56 -17.24 7.74
N GLY A 28 -8.94 -17.52 8.98
CA GLY A 28 -8.45 -16.80 10.17
C GLY A 28 -6.94 -16.95 10.37
N ASN A 29 -6.40 -18.15 10.17
CA ASN A 29 -4.96 -18.41 10.25
C ASN A 29 -4.19 -17.66 9.16
N LEU A 30 -4.66 -17.70 7.91
CA LEU A 30 -4.06 -16.97 6.80
C LEU A 30 -4.09 -15.46 7.04
N LEU A 31 -5.22 -14.93 7.50
CA LEU A 31 -5.35 -13.51 7.80
C LEU A 31 -4.43 -13.07 8.96
N SER A 32 -4.25 -13.91 9.98
CA SER A 32 -3.30 -13.65 11.07
C SER A 32 -1.87 -13.59 10.57
N ALA A 33 -1.47 -14.50 9.69
CA ALA A 33 -0.15 -14.50 9.07
C ALA A 33 0.06 -13.24 8.20
N PHE A 34 -0.92 -12.90 7.35
CA PHE A 34 -0.90 -11.66 6.56
C PHE A 34 -0.73 -10.41 7.43
N ARG A 35 -1.52 -10.29 8.50
CA ARG A 35 -1.43 -9.13 9.41
C ARG A 35 -0.09 -9.06 10.15
N THR A 36 0.54 -10.20 10.42
CA THR A 36 1.86 -10.25 11.05
C THR A 36 2.92 -9.68 10.12
N ILE A 37 3.03 -10.20 8.89
CA ILE A 37 4.02 -9.68 7.93
C ILE A 37 3.74 -8.23 7.56
N ALA A 38 2.48 -7.81 7.46
CA ALA A 38 2.15 -6.42 7.16
C ALA A 38 2.64 -5.46 8.27
N ARG A 39 2.55 -5.85 9.55
CA ARG A 39 3.09 -5.05 10.66
C ARG A 39 4.62 -5.00 10.65
N GLU A 40 5.28 -6.11 10.35
CA GLU A 40 6.73 -6.18 10.22
C GLU A 40 7.22 -5.23 9.12
N VAL A 41 6.67 -5.36 7.90
CA VAL A 41 7.03 -4.49 6.78
C VAL A 41 6.69 -3.03 7.06
N ALA A 42 5.56 -2.74 7.72
CA ALA A 42 5.19 -1.37 8.09
C ALA A 42 6.21 -0.73 9.06
N SER A 43 6.69 -1.51 10.02
CA SER A 43 7.76 -1.08 10.94
C SER A 43 9.08 -0.84 10.21
N GLU A 44 9.47 -1.75 9.32
CA GLU A 44 10.71 -1.66 8.54
C GLU A 44 10.72 -0.47 7.56
N ARG A 45 9.57 -0.14 6.97
CA ARG A 45 9.43 0.93 5.96
C ARG A 45 8.96 2.27 6.52
N GLY A 46 8.71 2.35 7.83
CA GLY A 46 8.30 3.59 8.50
C GLY A 46 6.93 4.10 8.08
N VAL A 47 5.99 3.21 7.72
CA VAL A 47 4.63 3.56 7.35
C VAL A 47 3.62 3.14 8.42
N ARG A 48 2.44 3.74 8.40
CA ARG A 48 1.38 3.45 9.36
C ARG A 48 0.27 2.63 8.71
N ILE A 49 -0.08 1.50 9.33
CA ILE A 49 -1.34 0.82 9.05
C ILE A 49 -2.44 1.63 9.76
N ALA A 50 -3.23 2.37 8.99
CA ALA A 50 -4.28 3.22 9.54
C ALA A 50 -5.51 2.42 9.93
N LYS A 51 -5.93 1.46 9.08
CA LYS A 51 -7.11 0.63 9.32
C LYS A 51 -6.93 -0.77 8.75
N TRP A 52 -7.52 -1.76 9.41
CA TRP A 52 -7.77 -3.08 8.86
C TRP A 52 -9.17 -3.12 8.25
N LEU A 53 -9.29 -3.65 7.05
CA LEU A 53 -10.51 -3.66 6.23
C LEU A 53 -10.83 -5.11 5.81
N GLY A 54 -11.24 -5.94 6.79
CA GLY A 54 -11.44 -7.37 6.52
C GLY A 54 -10.13 -8.08 6.19
N ASP A 55 -10.00 -8.53 4.95
CA ASP A 55 -8.83 -9.18 4.35
C ASP A 55 -7.83 -8.20 3.72
N GLY A 56 -8.05 -6.91 3.87
CA GLY A 56 -7.18 -5.86 3.41
C GLY A 56 -6.80 -4.85 4.49
N CYS A 57 -6.09 -3.79 4.09
CA CYS A 57 -5.73 -2.70 4.97
C CYS A 57 -5.56 -1.37 4.22
N MET A 58 -5.69 -0.28 4.97
CA MET A 58 -5.36 1.08 4.55
C MET A 58 -4.04 1.51 5.19
N ILE A 59 -3.13 1.97 4.36
CA ILE A 59 -1.81 2.48 4.75
C ILE A 59 -1.75 3.99 4.55
N VAL A 60 -1.03 4.64 5.44
CA VAL A 60 -0.72 6.07 5.36
C VAL A 60 0.78 6.27 5.53
N ALA A 61 1.40 6.93 4.57
CA ALA A 61 2.80 7.30 4.60
C ALA A 61 2.99 8.81 4.46
N VAL A 62 4.11 9.31 4.95
CA VAL A 62 4.48 10.72 4.82
C VAL A 62 4.88 11.06 3.40
N ASP A 63 5.55 10.12 2.72
CA ASP A 63 6.06 10.25 1.36
C ASP A 63 5.68 9.05 0.49
N GLN A 64 5.76 9.24 -0.83
CA GLN A 64 5.38 8.24 -1.81
C GLN A 64 6.38 7.08 -1.87
N THR A 65 7.67 7.38 -1.76
CA THR A 65 8.74 6.37 -1.86
C THR A 65 8.61 5.31 -0.78
N SER A 66 8.40 5.71 0.49
CA SER A 66 8.18 4.79 1.62
C SER A 66 6.91 3.96 1.45
N CYS A 67 5.83 4.57 0.94
CA CYS A 67 4.58 3.87 0.70
C CYS A 67 4.71 2.81 -0.40
N VAL A 68 5.36 3.16 -1.51
CA VAL A 68 5.65 2.23 -2.61
C VAL A 68 6.55 1.09 -2.13
N ALA A 69 7.61 1.40 -1.38
CA ALA A 69 8.50 0.39 -0.83
C ALA A 69 7.76 -0.60 0.08
N PHE A 70 6.85 -0.10 0.93
CA PHE A 70 6.01 -0.94 1.76
C PHE A 70 5.13 -1.88 0.93
N VAL A 71 4.39 -1.34 -0.03
CA VAL A 71 3.43 -2.11 -0.82
C VAL A 71 4.11 -3.21 -1.61
N MET A 72 5.23 -2.89 -2.27
CA MET A 72 5.97 -3.84 -3.10
C MET A 72 6.71 -4.90 -2.27
N ASP A 73 7.21 -4.54 -1.08
CA ASP A 73 7.83 -5.50 -0.16
C ASP A 73 6.77 -6.44 0.44
N LEU A 74 5.62 -5.90 0.84
CA LEU A 74 4.53 -6.72 1.36
C LEU A 74 3.95 -7.64 0.27
N GLU A 75 3.80 -7.17 -0.96
CA GLU A 75 3.34 -8.00 -2.09
C GLU A 75 4.27 -9.21 -2.30
N SER A 76 5.58 -8.96 -2.31
CA SER A 76 6.59 -10.02 -2.46
C SER A 76 6.53 -11.05 -1.32
N ARG A 77 6.45 -10.60 -0.06
CA ARG A 77 6.39 -11.49 1.11
C ARG A 77 5.04 -12.22 1.24
N ALA A 78 3.95 -11.55 0.86
CA ALA A 78 2.62 -12.15 0.88
C ALA A 78 2.45 -13.28 -0.13
N ALA A 79 3.19 -13.25 -1.24
CA ALA A 79 3.17 -14.31 -2.23
C ALA A 79 3.52 -15.69 -1.65
N ASP A 80 4.46 -15.72 -0.70
CA ASP A 80 4.85 -16.96 -0.02
C ASP A 80 3.91 -17.32 1.14
N VAL A 81 3.55 -16.33 1.97
CA VAL A 81 2.83 -16.55 3.22
C VAL A 81 1.33 -16.75 3.01
N CYS A 82 0.76 -16.08 2.01
CA CYS A 82 -0.68 -16.08 1.74
C CYS A 82 -1.09 -16.98 0.57
N ALA A 83 -0.17 -17.77 0.00
CA ALA A 83 -0.50 -18.67 -1.10
C ALA A 83 -1.72 -19.55 -0.77
N PRO A 84 -2.67 -19.73 -1.69
CA PRO A 84 -2.68 -19.35 -3.11
C PRO A 84 -3.25 -17.95 -3.39
N LEU A 85 -3.48 -17.13 -2.37
CA LEU A 85 -3.98 -15.77 -2.54
C LEU A 85 -2.85 -14.82 -2.96
N THR A 86 -3.21 -13.79 -3.70
CA THR A 86 -2.29 -12.73 -4.15
C THR A 86 -2.73 -11.39 -3.61
N LEU A 87 -1.79 -10.48 -3.42
CA LEU A 87 -2.08 -9.12 -2.99
C LEU A 87 -2.32 -8.22 -4.21
N ARG A 88 -3.36 -7.41 -4.16
CA ARG A 88 -3.58 -6.30 -5.07
C ARG A 88 -3.57 -4.99 -4.31
N ALA A 89 -3.19 -3.90 -4.95
CA ALA A 89 -3.11 -2.60 -4.29
C ALA A 89 -3.37 -1.42 -5.23
N GLY A 90 -3.84 -0.33 -4.64
CA GLY A 90 -3.93 0.98 -5.28
C GLY A 90 -3.31 2.04 -4.40
N LEU A 91 -2.47 2.92 -5.00
CA LEU A 91 -1.79 4.01 -4.30
C LEU A 91 -2.20 5.36 -4.89
N ALA A 92 -2.27 6.38 -4.04
CA ALA A 92 -2.41 7.77 -4.50
C ALA A 92 -1.83 8.75 -3.47
N THR A 93 -1.24 9.83 -3.98
CA THR A 93 -0.66 10.90 -3.16
C THR A 93 -1.51 12.17 -3.28
N GLY A 94 -1.76 12.84 -2.18
CA GLY A 94 -2.48 14.11 -2.19
C GLY A 94 -2.81 14.65 -0.80
N TYR A 95 -3.47 15.80 -0.79
CA TYR A 95 -3.91 16.40 0.47
C TYR A 95 -5.16 15.71 1.00
N ALA A 96 -5.13 15.35 2.27
CA ALA A 96 -6.28 14.84 3.00
C ALA A 96 -6.55 15.65 4.26
N LEU A 97 -7.81 15.74 4.63
CA LEU A 97 -8.25 16.27 5.92
C LEU A 97 -8.05 15.20 6.98
N LEU A 98 -7.27 15.50 8.01
CA LEU A 98 -7.22 14.68 9.21
C LEU A 98 -8.48 14.96 10.04
N PHE A 99 -9.29 13.94 10.27
CA PHE A 99 -10.59 14.01 10.93
C PHE A 99 -10.58 13.09 12.17
N GLU A 100 -11.11 13.60 13.28
CA GLU A 100 -11.25 12.86 14.56
C GLU A 100 -9.99 12.10 15.02
N GLY A 101 -8.82 12.68 14.75
CA GLY A 101 -7.53 12.20 15.27
C GLY A 101 -6.79 11.20 14.39
N ASP A 102 -7.48 10.29 13.71
CA ASP A 102 -6.82 9.21 12.97
C ASP A 102 -7.49 8.82 11.63
N ASP A 103 -8.60 9.45 11.29
CA ASP A 103 -9.26 9.25 10.00
C ASP A 103 -8.80 10.29 8.95
N TYR A 104 -8.87 9.92 7.67
CA TYR A 104 -8.47 10.75 6.55
C TYR A 104 -9.58 10.88 5.53
N ILE A 105 -9.90 12.13 5.15
CA ILE A 105 -10.90 12.43 4.14
C ILE A 105 -10.24 13.21 3.01
N GLY A 106 -10.34 12.70 1.76
CA GLY A 106 -9.76 13.38 0.60
C GLY A 106 -9.85 12.56 -0.68
N SER A 107 -9.68 13.25 -1.81
CA SER A 107 -9.72 12.58 -3.13
C SER A 107 -8.61 11.54 -3.31
N ALA A 108 -7.43 11.76 -2.71
CA ALA A 108 -6.34 10.78 -2.77
C ALA A 108 -6.69 9.48 -2.01
N VAL A 109 -7.38 9.58 -0.87
CA VAL A 109 -7.87 8.40 -0.14
C VAL A 109 -8.84 7.60 -1.00
N ASN A 110 -9.82 8.28 -1.58
CA ASN A 110 -10.82 7.65 -2.46
C ASN A 110 -10.16 7.06 -3.72
N MET A 111 -9.21 7.77 -4.32
CA MET A 111 -8.48 7.31 -5.51
C MET A 111 -7.70 6.03 -5.22
N ALA A 112 -6.93 5.99 -4.14
CA ALA A 112 -6.19 4.79 -3.74
C ALA A 112 -7.12 3.58 -3.53
N ALA A 113 -8.28 3.78 -2.87
CA ALA A 113 -9.28 2.72 -2.70
C ALA A 113 -9.84 2.23 -4.03
N ARG A 114 -10.22 3.15 -4.93
CA ARG A 114 -10.76 2.79 -6.25
C ARG A 114 -9.74 2.12 -7.15
N LEU A 115 -8.48 2.53 -7.08
CA LEU A 115 -7.39 1.86 -7.80
C LEU A 115 -7.18 0.43 -7.30
N CYS A 116 -7.27 0.18 -5.99
CA CYS A 116 -7.23 -1.17 -5.44
C CYS A 116 -8.41 -2.03 -5.95
N ASP A 117 -9.62 -1.46 -6.00
CA ASP A 117 -10.80 -2.15 -6.55
C ASP A 117 -10.63 -2.48 -8.04
N ALA A 118 -9.99 -1.60 -8.81
CA ALA A 118 -9.76 -1.75 -10.25
C ALA A 118 -8.54 -2.60 -10.60
N ALA A 119 -7.63 -2.82 -9.65
CA ALA A 119 -6.43 -3.61 -9.85
C ALA A 119 -6.77 -5.08 -10.09
N ASP A 120 -6.12 -5.69 -11.08
CA ASP A 120 -6.16 -7.13 -11.30
C ASP A 120 -5.48 -7.89 -10.15
N ARG A 121 -5.61 -9.20 -10.17
CA ARG A 121 -4.90 -10.05 -9.20
C ARG A 121 -3.39 -9.80 -9.31
N GLN A 122 -2.75 -9.59 -8.14
CA GLN A 122 -1.31 -9.35 -8.05
C GLN A 122 -0.84 -8.09 -8.78
N SER A 123 -1.72 -7.10 -8.96
CA SER A 123 -1.41 -5.83 -9.59
C SER A 123 -1.36 -4.69 -8.57
N VAL A 124 -0.41 -3.80 -8.74
CA VAL A 124 -0.22 -2.60 -7.90
C VAL A 124 -0.30 -1.38 -8.79
N LEU A 125 -1.37 -0.59 -8.66
CA LEU A 125 -1.65 0.55 -9.52
C LEU A 125 -1.38 1.88 -8.81
N ILE A 126 -0.78 2.82 -9.56
CA ILE A 126 -0.52 4.19 -9.12
C ILE A 126 -0.81 5.16 -10.29
N PRO A 127 -1.42 6.35 -10.04
CA PRO A 127 -1.62 7.34 -11.10
C PRO A 127 -0.28 7.81 -11.69
N THR A 128 -0.26 8.06 -13.00
CA THR A 128 0.92 8.63 -13.67
C THR A 128 1.19 10.04 -13.20
N MET A 129 0.11 10.81 -12.95
CA MET A 129 0.19 12.17 -12.46
C MET A 129 0.67 12.20 -11.01
N GLY A 130 1.75 12.91 -10.73
CA GLY A 130 2.34 13.05 -9.40
C GLY A 130 3.19 11.86 -8.98
N LEU A 131 3.58 11.00 -9.93
CA LEU A 131 4.56 9.95 -9.63
C LEU A 131 5.91 10.58 -9.29
N GLU A 132 6.38 10.28 -8.09
CA GLU A 132 7.68 10.69 -7.58
C GLU A 132 8.75 9.62 -7.87
N ARG A 133 9.94 9.81 -7.29
CA ARG A 133 11.02 8.84 -7.40
C ARG A 133 10.62 7.50 -6.79
N LEU A 134 10.73 6.43 -7.59
CA LEU A 134 10.51 5.07 -7.11
C LEU A 134 11.69 4.56 -6.27
N PRO A 135 11.42 3.67 -5.30
CA PRO A 135 12.49 2.96 -4.58
C PRO A 135 13.36 2.15 -5.54
N GLU A 136 14.64 1.99 -5.17
CA GLU A 136 15.54 1.13 -5.95
C GLU A 136 15.03 -0.31 -6.00
N GLY A 137 15.03 -0.90 -7.19
CA GLY A 137 14.48 -2.23 -7.46
C GLY A 137 13.01 -2.25 -7.87
N VAL A 138 12.32 -1.10 -7.81
CA VAL A 138 10.93 -0.96 -8.29
C VAL A 138 10.90 -0.21 -9.60
N SER A 139 10.06 -0.66 -10.53
CA SER A 139 9.84 -0.07 -11.84
C SER A 139 8.36 0.20 -12.08
N ALA A 140 8.06 1.19 -12.90
CA ALA A 140 6.71 1.52 -13.36
C ALA A 140 6.55 1.10 -14.82
N LYS A 141 5.53 0.31 -15.10
CA LYS A 141 5.12 -0.10 -16.44
C LYS A 141 3.82 0.59 -16.81
N ALA A 142 3.72 1.11 -18.03
CA ALA A 142 2.47 1.69 -18.51
C ALA A 142 1.36 0.63 -18.48
N HIS A 143 0.21 1.01 -17.96
CA HIS A 143 -1.01 0.22 -17.92
C HIS A 143 -2.09 0.95 -18.68
N ASP A 144 -3.08 0.23 -19.18
CA ASP A 144 -4.24 0.86 -19.82
C ASP A 144 -4.96 1.78 -18.82
N PRO A 145 -5.46 2.94 -19.27
CA PRO A 145 -6.20 3.85 -18.41
C PRO A 145 -7.40 3.16 -17.74
N VAL A 146 -7.66 3.47 -16.48
CA VAL A 146 -8.76 2.88 -15.70
C VAL A 146 -9.87 3.88 -15.44
N GLU A 147 -11.11 3.45 -15.57
CA GLU A 147 -12.28 4.24 -15.17
C GLU A 147 -12.59 3.96 -13.68
N LEU A 148 -12.57 5.02 -12.88
CA LEU A 148 -12.78 4.91 -11.45
C LEU A 148 -14.12 5.57 -11.06
N ALA A 149 -14.95 4.86 -10.30
CA ALA A 149 -16.22 5.38 -9.83
C ALA A 149 -16.01 6.65 -8.98
N GLY A 150 -16.68 7.75 -9.39
CA GLY A 150 -16.59 9.05 -8.73
C GLY A 150 -15.46 9.97 -9.23
N PHE A 151 -14.70 9.54 -10.23
CA PHE A 151 -13.70 10.36 -10.91
C PHE A 151 -14.11 10.59 -12.36
N PRO A 152 -13.94 11.82 -12.90
CA PRO A 152 -14.28 12.11 -14.29
C PRO A 152 -13.23 11.55 -15.25
N GLY A 153 -13.68 10.78 -16.25
CA GLY A 153 -12.82 10.22 -17.29
C GLY A 153 -11.93 9.07 -16.80
N ALA A 154 -11.18 8.50 -17.73
CA ALA A 154 -10.20 7.47 -17.45
C ALA A 154 -8.93 8.08 -16.81
N ILE A 155 -8.39 7.40 -15.84
CA ILE A 155 -7.16 7.80 -15.13
C ILE A 155 -5.99 7.03 -15.74
N GLU A 156 -4.98 7.77 -16.18
CA GLU A 156 -3.70 7.20 -16.61
C GLU A 156 -2.95 6.64 -15.42
N VAL A 157 -2.56 5.36 -15.48
CA VAL A 157 -1.92 4.65 -14.40
C VAL A 157 -0.67 3.91 -14.83
N TYR A 158 0.22 3.69 -13.88
CA TYR A 158 1.29 2.71 -13.97
C TYR A 158 0.97 1.48 -13.12
N GLU A 159 1.39 0.34 -13.60
CA GLU A 159 1.55 -0.87 -12.80
C GLU A 159 2.98 -0.91 -12.25
N LEU A 160 3.11 -1.05 -10.93
CA LEU A 160 4.41 -1.17 -10.28
C LEU A 160 4.84 -2.62 -10.25
N THR A 161 6.15 -2.85 -10.52
CA THR A 161 6.75 -4.20 -10.56
C THR A 161 8.13 -4.18 -9.91
N GLY A 162 8.60 -5.35 -9.49
CA GLY A 162 9.91 -5.51 -8.85
C GLY A 162 9.84 -5.55 -7.34
N THR A 163 11.00 -5.73 -6.70
CA THR A 163 11.12 -5.80 -5.25
C THR A 163 12.06 -4.71 -4.77
N PRO A 164 11.65 -3.87 -3.81
CA PRO A 164 12.51 -2.81 -3.31
C PRO A 164 13.71 -3.41 -2.56
N ARG A 165 14.86 -2.69 -2.63
CA ARG A 165 16.01 -3.06 -1.82
C ARG A 165 15.62 -3.11 -0.33
N PRO A 166 16.19 -4.02 0.48
CA PRO A 166 15.96 -4.05 1.93
C PRO A 166 16.16 -2.68 2.57
N ALA A 167 15.39 -2.37 3.61
CA ALA A 167 15.58 -1.14 4.35
C ALA A 167 16.93 -1.17 5.05
N ASP A 168 17.82 -0.22 4.71
CA ASP A 168 19.09 -0.06 5.41
C ASP A 168 18.83 0.65 6.74
N PHE A 169 18.79 -0.11 7.83
CA PHE A 169 18.66 0.45 9.19
C PHE A 169 19.86 1.34 9.60
N ASN A 170 20.97 1.28 8.84
CA ASN A 170 22.15 2.12 9.11
C ASN A 170 22.00 3.58 8.65
N ASP A 171 21.07 3.88 7.74
CA ASP A 171 20.89 5.26 7.24
C ASP A 171 20.07 6.15 8.21
N THR A 172 19.32 5.55 9.14
CA THR A 172 18.61 6.29 10.19
C THR A 172 19.51 6.68 11.37
N GLY A 173 20.69 6.07 11.51
CA GLY A 173 21.65 6.36 12.58
C GLY A 173 22.34 7.72 12.46
N GLU A 174 22.49 8.27 11.27
CA GLU A 174 23.18 9.55 11.07
C GLU A 174 22.27 10.78 11.30
N LEU A 175 20.96 10.63 11.21
CA LEU A 175 20.02 11.76 11.45
C LEU A 175 19.93 12.18 12.93
N TRP A 176 20.21 11.28 13.87
CA TRP A 176 20.12 11.58 15.31
C TRP A 176 21.43 12.12 15.91
N THR A 177 22.55 12.01 15.17
CA THR A 177 23.86 12.48 15.64
C THR A 177 24.18 13.92 15.23
N ARG A 178 23.32 14.60 14.45
CA ARG A 178 23.64 15.91 13.86
C ARG A 178 23.04 17.15 14.55
N THR A 179 22.35 17.05 15.66
CA THR A 179 21.97 18.24 16.42
C THR A 179 22.23 18.06 17.92
N PRO A 180 23.36 18.54 18.44
CA PRO A 180 23.38 18.86 19.85
C PRO A 180 22.46 20.08 20.03
N PHE A 181 21.42 19.91 20.84
CA PHE A 181 20.68 21.03 21.37
C PHE A 181 21.65 21.86 22.26
N ILE A 182 22.00 23.03 21.78
CA ILE A 182 22.58 24.08 22.61
C ILE A 182 21.46 25.08 22.91
#